data_87dd26bcf9bad94da4810c672478d257
#
_entry.id   87dd26bcf9bad94da4810c672478d257
#
_cell.length_a   1.000
_cell.length_b   1.000
_cell.length_c   1.000
_cell.angle_alpha   90.00
_cell.angle_beta   90.00
_cell.angle_gamma   90.00
#
_symmetry.space_group_name_H-M   'P 1'
#
loop_
_entity.id
_entity.type
_entity.pdbx_description
1 polymer ?
#
loop_
_entity_poly.entity_id
_entity_poly.type
_entity_poly.pdbx_seq_one_letter_code
_entity_poly.pdbx_strand_id
1 'polypeptide(L)'
;MFKPIFSVILFFGLISLSAQNRIDTLSIENYQVEVLKIPDKLNEISSLEFYKGHFWGNNDSGGENAIYKIDPESGKIVQTVVVSNAINIDWEEIGFGGNYVFIADTGNNSGDRRNLAIYYFPVSELDSDEPRIKVEAQKIDFSYPEQKNFNPGNHKTNFDCEAFFYYNGKLHLFTKEWTSLETTHYTLEVKPGKQSARKIETFKTNYMVTGAAVDDNPISNTHGFYLIGYTPWGVAMISGFSLPKKNDDSLFNAKTKFSLPIGFAPQVGQTEGITIKPDNPNILCYSNEEFKHQGFYAKQSIQCIQSLAK
;
A
#
# COMPACT_ATOMS: atom_id res chain seq x y z
N MET A 1 -45.53 -55.73 -32.75
CA MET A 1 -44.10 -55.66 -32.35
C MET A 1 -43.64 -54.18 -32.41
N PHE A 2 -43.85 -53.44 -31.33
CA PHE A 2 -43.56 -52.03 -31.26
C PHE A 2 -42.19 -51.87 -30.60
N LYS A 3 -41.24 -51.17 -31.29
CA LYS A 3 -39.95 -50.75 -30.72
C LYS A 3 -40.11 -49.38 -30.09
N PRO A 4 -39.62 -49.14 -28.87
CA PRO A 4 -39.61 -47.81 -28.31
C PRO A 4 -38.39 -47.01 -28.83
N ILE A 5 -38.65 -45.78 -29.30
CA ILE A 5 -37.63 -44.78 -29.65
C ILE A 5 -37.23 -44.08 -28.36
N PHE A 6 -35.97 -44.28 -27.92
CA PHE A 6 -35.38 -43.50 -26.85
C PHE A 6 -34.84 -42.20 -27.41
N SER A 7 -35.53 -41.10 -27.10
CA SER A 7 -34.99 -39.72 -27.32
C SER A 7 -34.00 -39.39 -26.22
N VAL A 8 -32.74 -39.31 -26.56
CA VAL A 8 -31.70 -38.75 -25.68
C VAL A 8 -31.77 -37.21 -25.78
N ILE A 9 -32.28 -36.59 -24.74
CA ILE A 9 -32.21 -35.15 -24.60
C ILE A 9 -30.82 -34.79 -24.03
N LEU A 10 -29.93 -34.28 -24.88
CA LEU A 10 -28.69 -33.70 -24.44
C LEU A 10 -28.96 -32.33 -23.79
N PHE A 11 -28.83 -32.28 -22.48
CA PHE A 11 -28.77 -31.03 -21.74
C PHE A 11 -27.38 -30.39 -21.98
N PHE A 12 -27.27 -29.42 -22.88
CA PHE A 12 -26.16 -28.50 -22.92
C PHE A 12 -26.27 -27.52 -21.75
N GLY A 13 -25.64 -27.89 -20.63
CA GLY A 13 -25.38 -26.94 -19.55
C GLY A 13 -24.43 -25.89 -20.05
N LEU A 14 -24.93 -24.66 -20.26
CA LEU A 14 -24.12 -23.46 -20.44
C LEU A 14 -23.35 -23.22 -19.12
N ILE A 15 -22.11 -23.72 -19.07
CA ILE A 15 -21.15 -23.27 -18.07
C ILE A 15 -20.73 -21.87 -18.50
N SER A 16 -21.42 -20.85 -17.99
CA SER A 16 -20.91 -19.48 -18.00
C SER A 16 -19.70 -19.45 -17.06
N LEU A 17 -18.50 -19.71 -17.56
CA LEU A 17 -17.29 -19.36 -16.85
C LEU A 17 -17.30 -17.83 -16.71
N SER A 18 -17.55 -17.36 -15.48
CA SER A 18 -17.34 -15.98 -15.14
C SER A 18 -15.84 -15.70 -15.25
N ALA A 19 -15.45 -14.96 -16.30
CA ALA A 19 -14.07 -14.49 -16.54
C ALA A 19 -13.59 -13.47 -15.48
N GLN A 20 -14.31 -13.33 -14.37
CA GLN A 20 -14.22 -12.16 -13.48
C GLN A 20 -13.18 -12.28 -12.36
N ASN A 21 -12.44 -13.40 -12.22
CA ASN A 21 -11.54 -13.61 -11.06
C ASN A 21 -10.17 -14.22 -11.41
N ARG A 22 -9.72 -14.14 -12.65
CA ARG A 22 -8.38 -14.64 -12.98
C ARG A 22 -7.35 -13.56 -12.61
N ILE A 23 -6.47 -13.90 -11.66
CA ILE A 23 -5.26 -13.13 -11.35
C ILE A 23 -4.11 -13.82 -12.11
N ASP A 24 -3.44 -13.08 -12.97
CA ASP A 24 -2.27 -13.60 -13.69
C ASP A 24 -1.05 -13.56 -12.75
N THR A 25 -0.35 -14.69 -12.60
CA THR A 25 0.89 -14.73 -11.82
C THR A 25 2.07 -14.44 -12.73
N LEU A 26 2.85 -13.40 -12.36
CA LEU A 26 4.07 -13.00 -13.05
C LEU A 26 5.29 -13.63 -12.36
N SER A 27 6.46 -13.60 -13.03
CA SER A 27 7.73 -14.05 -12.46
C SER A 27 8.69 -12.87 -12.32
N ILE A 28 9.36 -12.76 -11.17
CA ILE A 28 10.38 -11.73 -10.90
C ILE A 28 11.59 -11.85 -11.84
N GLU A 29 11.84 -13.02 -12.41
CA GLU A 29 12.91 -13.24 -13.40
C GLU A 29 12.75 -12.38 -14.66
N ASN A 30 11.54 -11.88 -14.93
CA ASN A 30 11.25 -10.96 -16.03
C ASN A 30 11.49 -9.49 -15.67
N TYR A 31 12.11 -9.22 -14.54
CA TYR A 31 12.36 -7.86 -14.05
C TYR A 31 13.83 -7.65 -13.71
N GLN A 32 14.33 -6.46 -14.01
CA GLN A 32 15.59 -5.97 -13.47
C GLN A 32 15.31 -5.38 -12.07
N VAL A 33 16.17 -5.67 -11.11
CA VAL A 33 16.05 -5.15 -9.74
C VAL A 33 17.25 -4.24 -9.45
N GLU A 34 17.00 -3.02 -9.05
CA GLU A 34 17.99 -2.07 -8.57
C GLU A 34 17.79 -1.81 -7.08
N VAL A 35 18.87 -1.78 -6.30
CA VAL A 35 18.83 -1.60 -4.85
C VAL A 35 19.51 -0.30 -4.47
N LEU A 36 18.77 0.62 -3.89
CA LEU A 36 19.24 1.86 -3.31
C LEU A 36 19.40 1.68 -1.80
N LYS A 37 20.63 1.82 -1.30
CA LYS A 37 20.93 1.76 0.14
C LYS A 37 20.49 3.07 0.80
N ILE A 38 19.79 2.96 1.91
CA ILE A 38 19.34 4.10 2.72
C ILE A 38 19.98 4.08 4.12
N PRO A 39 20.04 5.23 4.83
CA PRO A 39 20.71 5.33 6.14
C PRO A 39 20.04 4.52 7.22
N ASP A 40 20.81 4.14 8.25
CA ASP A 40 20.30 3.42 9.43
C ASP A 40 19.23 4.21 10.21
N LYS A 41 19.13 5.51 10.02
CA LYS A 41 18.01 6.33 10.53
C LYS A 41 16.65 5.88 10.00
N LEU A 42 16.61 5.19 8.88
CA LEU A 42 15.40 4.67 8.23
C LEU A 42 15.32 3.13 8.36
N ASN A 43 15.82 2.58 9.46
CA ASN A 43 15.82 1.12 9.68
C ASN A 43 14.41 0.51 9.80
N GLU A 44 13.43 1.32 10.16
CA GLU A 44 12.01 0.96 10.27
C GLU A 44 11.17 1.77 9.26
N ILE A 45 11.67 1.91 8.02
CA ILE A 45 10.95 2.63 6.97
C ILE A 45 9.66 1.91 6.61
N SER A 46 8.54 2.52 6.96
CA SER A 46 7.20 1.96 6.79
C SER A 46 6.53 2.37 5.48
N SER A 47 6.87 3.52 4.92
CA SER A 47 6.23 4.05 3.72
C SER A 47 7.21 4.36 2.61
N LEU A 48 6.68 4.50 1.38
CA LEU A 48 7.48 5.00 0.26
C LEU A 48 6.60 5.71 -0.76
N GLU A 49 6.94 6.98 -1.05
CA GLU A 49 6.35 7.74 -2.14
C GLU A 49 7.42 8.42 -3.01
N PHE A 50 7.12 8.62 -4.29
CA PHE A 50 8.00 9.35 -5.20
C PHE A 50 7.33 10.64 -5.65
N TYR A 51 7.85 11.78 -5.18
CA TYR A 51 7.28 13.09 -5.47
C TYR A 51 8.36 14.13 -5.79
N LYS A 52 8.16 14.90 -6.89
CA LYS A 52 9.09 15.94 -7.38
C LYS A 52 10.55 15.45 -7.44
N GLY A 53 10.78 14.27 -8.02
CA GLY A 53 12.13 13.75 -8.27
C GLY A 53 12.84 13.14 -7.05
N HIS A 54 12.17 12.94 -5.93
CA HIS A 54 12.74 12.35 -4.71
C HIS A 54 11.84 11.27 -4.15
N PHE A 55 12.44 10.32 -3.45
CA PHE A 55 11.69 9.43 -2.57
C PHE A 55 11.36 10.15 -1.27
N TRP A 56 10.23 9.78 -0.69
CA TRP A 56 9.76 10.22 0.60
C TRP A 56 9.33 9.01 1.41
N GLY A 57 9.59 9.04 2.72
CA GLY A 57 9.21 7.98 3.64
C GLY A 57 9.18 8.44 5.07
N ASN A 58 8.61 7.63 5.96
CA ASN A 58 8.65 7.78 7.41
C ASN A 58 9.12 6.47 8.05
N ASN A 59 9.50 6.53 9.30
CA ASN A 59 9.63 5.33 10.12
C ASN A 59 8.29 5.02 10.79
N ASP A 60 8.10 3.74 11.09
CA ASP A 60 7.05 3.16 11.91
C ASP A 60 7.03 3.72 13.35
N SER A 61 6.35 3.04 14.23
CA SER A 61 6.00 3.41 15.59
C SER A 61 7.19 3.86 16.46
N GLY A 62 6.93 4.87 17.33
CA GLY A 62 7.92 5.36 18.31
C GLY A 62 9.10 6.13 17.73
N GLY A 63 9.14 6.33 16.41
CA GLY A 63 10.10 7.15 15.72
C GLY A 63 9.86 8.64 15.90
N GLU A 64 10.67 9.47 15.24
CA GLU A 64 10.45 10.90 15.16
C GLU A 64 9.14 11.18 14.37
N ASN A 65 8.35 12.16 14.80
CA ASN A 65 7.17 12.63 14.07
C ASN A 65 7.59 13.42 12.83
N ALA A 66 8.26 12.76 11.89
CA ALA A 66 8.85 13.35 10.72
C ALA A 66 8.76 12.45 9.48
N ILE A 67 8.68 13.09 8.32
CA ILE A 67 8.89 12.46 7.02
C ILE A 67 10.25 12.88 6.45
N TYR A 68 10.83 12.04 5.62
CA TYR A 68 12.18 12.18 5.11
C TYR A 68 12.18 12.22 3.59
N LYS A 69 12.80 13.28 3.04
CA LYS A 69 13.11 13.40 1.61
C LYS A 69 14.44 12.71 1.34
N ILE A 70 14.42 11.74 0.43
CA ILE A 70 15.54 10.85 0.15
C ILE A 70 15.98 11.08 -1.31
N ASP A 71 17.26 11.33 -1.51
CA ASP A 71 17.84 11.49 -2.83
C ASP A 71 17.85 10.15 -3.59
N PRO A 72 17.30 10.07 -4.81
CA PRO A 72 17.10 8.81 -5.53
C PRO A 72 18.38 8.19 -6.09
N GLU A 73 19.48 8.91 -6.13
CA GLU A 73 20.76 8.40 -6.63
C GLU A 73 21.67 7.92 -5.48
N SER A 74 21.74 8.70 -4.40
CA SER A 74 22.64 8.43 -3.28
C SER A 74 21.97 7.73 -2.10
N GLY A 75 20.64 7.72 -2.02
CA GLY A 75 19.86 7.21 -0.88
C GLY A 75 19.96 8.07 0.38
N LYS A 76 20.61 9.23 0.33
CA LYS A 76 20.79 10.11 1.50
C LYS A 76 19.51 10.87 1.82
N ILE A 77 19.26 11.10 3.11
CA ILE A 77 18.24 12.05 3.54
C ILE A 77 18.75 13.46 3.22
N VAL A 78 18.01 14.18 2.40
CA VAL A 78 18.32 15.58 2.00
C VAL A 78 17.44 16.60 2.71
N GLN A 79 16.27 16.19 3.22
CA GLN A 79 15.42 17.04 4.03
C GLN A 79 14.66 16.21 5.06
N THR A 80 14.45 16.76 6.25
CA THR A 80 13.59 16.23 7.31
C THR A 80 12.46 17.21 7.59
N VAL A 81 11.21 16.75 7.48
CA VAL A 81 10.01 17.56 7.73
C VAL A 81 9.35 17.07 9.00
N VAL A 82 9.42 17.86 10.05
CA VAL A 82 8.84 17.53 11.36
C VAL A 82 7.42 18.08 11.43
N VAL A 83 6.45 17.22 11.74
CA VAL A 83 5.06 17.63 11.99
C VAL A 83 4.91 17.99 13.46
N SER A 84 4.98 19.29 13.76
CA SER A 84 5.16 19.80 15.13
C SER A 84 3.98 19.54 16.06
N ASN A 85 2.78 19.35 15.53
CA ASN A 85 1.55 19.10 16.27
C ASN A 85 1.04 17.64 16.14
N ALA A 86 1.89 16.72 15.69
CA ALA A 86 1.60 15.30 15.64
C ALA A 86 2.51 14.49 16.56
N ILE A 87 2.10 13.28 16.86
CA ILE A 87 2.90 12.26 17.56
C ILE A 87 2.93 11.05 16.65
N ASN A 88 4.10 10.48 16.40
CA ASN A 88 4.20 9.18 15.74
C ASN A 88 3.84 8.10 16.77
N ILE A 89 2.58 7.64 16.72
CA ILE A 89 2.13 6.50 17.54
C ILE A 89 2.40 5.22 16.78
N ASP A 90 1.97 5.18 15.50
CA ASP A 90 2.06 4.02 14.61
C ASP A 90 1.85 4.51 13.16
N TRP A 91 2.87 5.25 12.64
CA TRP A 91 2.81 5.85 11.30
C TRP A 91 3.18 4.84 10.24
N GLU A 92 2.25 4.50 9.38
CA GLU A 92 2.36 3.40 8.44
C GLU A 92 2.63 3.85 7.01
N GLU A 93 1.94 4.87 6.53
CA GLU A 93 2.04 5.27 5.12
C GLU A 93 2.02 6.78 4.96
N ILE A 94 2.65 7.26 3.88
CA ILE A 94 2.53 8.63 3.39
C ILE A 94 1.93 8.64 1.98
N GLY A 95 1.29 9.74 1.59
CA GLY A 95 0.77 9.91 0.25
C GLY A 95 0.74 11.36 -0.18
N PHE A 96 0.78 11.60 -1.49
CA PHE A 96 0.67 12.92 -2.11
C PHE A 96 -0.56 12.97 -3.01
N GLY A 97 -1.32 14.05 -2.92
CA GLY A 97 -2.46 14.23 -3.80
C GLY A 97 -3.31 15.45 -3.45
N GLY A 98 -4.04 16.01 -4.40
CA GLY A 98 -4.91 17.17 -4.19
C GLY A 98 -4.20 18.39 -3.60
N ASN A 99 -2.91 18.59 -3.86
CA ASN A 99 -2.03 19.61 -3.28
C ASN A 99 -1.72 19.41 -1.78
N TYR A 100 -1.88 18.21 -1.25
CA TYR A 100 -1.57 17.87 0.14
C TYR A 100 -0.57 16.73 0.25
N VAL A 101 0.14 16.72 1.37
CA VAL A 101 0.86 15.56 1.92
C VAL A 101 -0.03 14.95 2.99
N PHE A 102 -0.18 13.64 2.98
CA PHE A 102 -0.92 12.87 3.97
C PHE A 102 0.02 11.93 4.70
N ILE A 103 -0.21 11.72 5.99
CA ILE A 103 0.54 10.81 6.85
C ILE A 103 -0.46 9.98 7.65
N ALA A 104 -0.41 8.69 7.53
CA ALA A 104 -1.32 7.75 8.18
C ALA A 104 -0.75 7.28 9.53
N ASP A 105 -1.35 7.71 10.62
CA ASP A 105 -1.15 7.19 11.98
C ASP A 105 -2.24 6.14 12.27
N THR A 106 -2.10 5.00 11.58
CA THR A 106 -3.19 4.03 11.39
C THR A 106 -2.86 2.61 11.78
N GLY A 107 -1.60 2.32 12.10
CA GLY A 107 -1.19 1.02 12.61
C GLY A 107 -1.97 0.63 13.87
N ASN A 108 -2.36 -0.62 13.95
CA ASN A 108 -3.23 -1.12 15.01
C ASN A 108 -3.06 -2.64 15.21
N ASN A 109 -1.81 -3.08 15.23
CA ASN A 109 -1.39 -4.48 15.34
C ASN A 109 -2.06 -5.24 16.51
N SER A 110 -2.33 -4.54 17.62
CA SER A 110 -3.02 -5.09 18.79
C SER A 110 -4.55 -4.99 18.71
N GLY A 111 -5.08 -4.25 17.73
CA GLY A 111 -6.52 -4.08 17.52
C GLY A 111 -7.23 -3.28 18.62
N ASP A 112 -6.52 -2.50 19.42
CA ASP A 112 -7.04 -1.79 20.59
C ASP A 112 -7.11 -0.27 20.42
N ARG A 113 -6.52 0.27 19.35
CA ARG A 113 -6.47 1.71 19.09
C ARG A 113 -7.85 2.31 18.81
N ARG A 114 -8.09 3.49 19.40
CA ARG A 114 -9.31 4.31 19.25
C ARG A 114 -9.01 5.73 18.76
N ASN A 115 -7.76 5.97 18.40
CA ASN A 115 -7.20 7.28 18.05
C ASN A 115 -6.52 7.25 16.68
N LEU A 116 -7.03 6.42 15.76
CA LEU A 116 -6.54 6.36 14.40
C LEU A 116 -6.71 7.71 13.71
N ALA A 117 -5.71 8.13 12.95
CA ALA A 117 -5.72 9.45 12.34
C ALA A 117 -4.97 9.50 11.00
N ILE A 118 -5.38 10.46 10.16
CA ILE A 118 -4.58 10.94 9.03
C ILE A 118 -4.21 12.40 9.30
N TYR A 119 -2.92 12.71 9.34
CA TYR A 119 -2.42 14.07 9.34
C TYR A 119 -2.22 14.55 7.91
N TYR A 120 -2.48 15.83 7.63
CA TYR A 120 -2.23 16.37 6.30
C TYR A 120 -1.93 17.86 6.31
N PHE A 121 -1.09 18.31 5.40
CA PHE A 121 -0.68 19.69 5.22
C PHE A 121 -0.42 20.01 3.74
N PRO A 122 -0.46 21.30 3.31
CA PRO A 122 -0.21 21.65 1.92
C PRO A 122 1.20 21.25 1.45
N VAL A 123 1.33 20.74 0.22
CA VAL A 123 2.65 20.41 -0.36
C VAL A 123 3.56 21.63 -0.51
N SER A 124 3.01 22.85 -0.54
CA SER A 124 3.78 24.10 -0.56
C SER A 124 4.65 24.31 0.68
N GLU A 125 4.31 23.67 1.80
CA GLU A 125 5.16 23.70 3.01
C GLU A 125 6.50 22.97 2.80
N LEU A 126 6.60 22.13 1.76
CA LEU A 126 7.85 21.46 1.38
C LEU A 126 8.78 22.30 0.49
N ASP A 127 8.31 23.46 0.02
CA ASP A 127 9.06 24.34 -0.87
C ASP A 127 10.10 25.17 -0.06
N SER A 128 11.09 24.46 0.51
CA SER A 128 12.18 25.03 1.32
C SER A 128 13.46 24.27 1.04
N ASP A 129 14.58 24.97 0.93
CA ASP A 129 15.91 24.37 0.79
C ASP A 129 16.57 24.03 2.13
N GLU A 130 15.91 24.35 3.24
CA GLU A 130 16.42 24.02 4.57
C GLU A 130 16.42 22.50 4.79
N PRO A 131 17.51 21.92 5.32
CA PRO A 131 17.62 20.48 5.51
C PRO A 131 16.68 19.94 6.60
N ARG A 132 16.09 20.84 7.40
CA ARG A 132 15.12 20.51 8.44
C ARG A 132 14.11 21.63 8.59
N ILE A 133 12.84 21.30 8.36
CA ILE A 133 11.72 22.22 8.52
C ILE A 133 10.70 21.69 9.51
N LYS A 134 9.81 22.57 9.97
CA LYS A 134 8.66 22.21 10.82
C LYS A 134 7.39 22.67 10.13
N VAL A 135 6.38 21.81 10.13
CA VAL A 135 5.05 22.10 9.62
C VAL A 135 4.00 21.81 10.68
N GLU A 136 2.81 22.38 10.51
CA GLU A 136 1.63 22.03 11.27
C GLU A 136 0.62 21.37 10.36
N ALA A 137 0.09 20.20 10.78
CA ALA A 137 -0.87 19.44 10.01
C ALA A 137 -2.30 19.63 10.52
N GLN A 138 -3.25 19.57 9.62
CA GLN A 138 -4.64 19.27 9.93
C GLN A 138 -4.78 17.80 10.25
N LYS A 139 -5.86 17.41 10.95
CA LYS A 139 -6.08 16.04 11.41
C LYS A 139 -7.47 15.54 11.06
N ILE A 140 -7.53 14.34 10.52
CA ILE A 140 -8.74 13.52 10.36
C ILE A 140 -8.65 12.42 11.41
N ASP A 141 -9.45 12.50 12.48
CA ASP A 141 -9.64 11.37 13.40
C ASP A 141 -10.69 10.43 12.82
N PHE A 142 -10.43 9.12 12.80
CA PHE A 142 -11.43 8.21 12.27
C PHE A 142 -11.57 6.90 13.05
N SER A 143 -12.62 6.17 12.77
CA SER A 143 -12.88 4.85 13.31
C SER A 143 -13.53 3.95 12.26
N TYR A 144 -13.36 2.63 12.41
CA TYR A 144 -14.06 1.64 11.63
C TYR A 144 -15.41 1.30 12.29
N PRO A 145 -16.55 1.49 11.60
CA PRO A 145 -17.87 1.19 12.19
C PRO A 145 -18.03 -0.28 12.57
N GLU A 146 -17.32 -1.18 11.88
CA GLU A 146 -17.39 -2.63 12.08
C GLU A 146 -16.51 -3.11 13.24
N GLN A 147 -15.52 -2.33 13.69
CA GLN A 147 -14.66 -2.71 14.81
C GLN A 147 -15.44 -2.64 16.13
N LYS A 148 -15.79 -3.78 16.68
CA LYS A 148 -16.53 -3.90 17.95
C LYS A 148 -15.67 -4.42 19.10
N ASN A 149 -14.65 -5.22 18.78
CA ASN A 149 -13.70 -5.73 19.75
C ASN A 149 -12.42 -4.88 19.71
N PHE A 150 -12.06 -4.28 20.84
CA PHE A 150 -10.84 -3.49 21.05
C PHE A 150 -9.87 -4.19 22.02
N ASN A 151 -9.95 -5.48 22.13
CA ASN A 151 -9.02 -6.31 22.91
C ASN A 151 -8.87 -7.72 22.27
N PRO A 152 -8.56 -7.79 20.98
CA PRO A 152 -8.39 -9.08 20.32
C PRO A 152 -7.05 -9.73 20.67
N GLY A 153 -6.05 -8.94 21.03
CA GLY A 153 -4.65 -9.33 21.23
C GLY A 153 -3.80 -9.12 19.99
N ASN A 154 -2.49 -9.12 20.18
CA ASN A 154 -1.51 -8.84 19.13
C ASN A 154 -1.68 -9.78 17.92
N HIS A 155 -1.67 -9.21 16.71
CA HIS A 155 -1.86 -9.90 15.41
C HIS A 155 -3.16 -10.72 15.32
N LYS A 156 -4.22 -10.27 16.01
CA LYS A 156 -5.56 -10.90 15.99
C LYS A 156 -6.66 -9.93 15.57
N THR A 157 -6.31 -8.94 14.79
CA THR A 157 -7.20 -7.90 14.28
C THR A 157 -7.26 -7.93 12.75
N ASN A 158 -8.34 -7.41 12.19
CA ASN A 158 -8.50 -7.07 10.77
C ASN A 158 -8.71 -5.56 10.58
N PHE A 159 -8.38 -4.76 11.60
CA PHE A 159 -8.51 -3.30 11.60
C PHE A 159 -7.17 -2.61 11.83
N ASP A 160 -6.12 -3.22 11.33
CA ASP A 160 -4.80 -2.66 11.17
C ASP A 160 -4.70 -2.08 9.76
N CYS A 161 -4.27 -0.84 9.57
CA CYS A 161 -4.25 -0.22 8.26
C CYS A 161 -2.85 0.32 7.98
N GLU A 162 -2.14 -0.32 7.09
CA GLU A 162 -0.76 0.01 6.75
C GLU A 162 -0.62 0.58 5.34
N ALA A 163 -1.72 0.68 4.58
CA ALA A 163 -1.69 1.09 3.19
C ALA A 163 -2.80 2.09 2.87
N PHE A 164 -2.46 3.17 2.17
CA PHE A 164 -3.45 4.07 1.60
C PHE A 164 -2.89 4.82 0.39
N PHE A 165 -3.77 5.40 -0.40
CA PHE A 165 -3.43 6.45 -1.38
C PHE A 165 -4.56 7.47 -1.51
N TYR A 166 -4.22 8.65 -2.05
CA TYR A 166 -5.21 9.63 -2.46
C TYR A 166 -5.61 9.38 -3.92
N TYR A 167 -6.90 9.24 -4.18
CA TYR A 167 -7.43 9.09 -5.52
C TYR A 167 -8.84 9.70 -5.61
N ASN A 168 -9.13 10.39 -6.70
CA ASN A 168 -10.46 10.94 -7.03
C ASN A 168 -11.10 11.75 -5.88
N GLY A 169 -10.30 12.57 -5.17
CA GLY A 169 -10.76 13.44 -4.10
C GLY A 169 -10.92 12.80 -2.73
N LYS A 170 -10.56 11.53 -2.58
CA LYS A 170 -10.69 10.75 -1.34
C LYS A 170 -9.39 10.07 -0.94
N LEU A 171 -9.32 9.68 0.31
CA LEU A 171 -8.32 8.74 0.82
C LEU A 171 -8.90 7.33 0.72
N HIS A 172 -8.18 6.42 0.08
CA HIS A 172 -8.51 5.02 -0.09
C HIS A 172 -7.58 4.21 0.81
N LEU A 173 -8.12 3.59 1.85
CA LEU A 173 -7.39 2.86 2.89
C LEU A 173 -7.56 1.36 2.68
N PHE A 174 -6.49 0.60 2.91
CA PHE A 174 -6.47 -0.86 2.77
C PHE A 174 -5.95 -1.48 4.06
N THR A 175 -6.76 -2.36 4.66
CA THR A 175 -6.39 -3.01 5.91
C THR A 175 -5.38 -4.14 5.72
N LYS A 176 -4.44 -4.27 6.66
CA LYS A 176 -3.62 -5.45 6.89
C LYS A 176 -4.40 -6.41 7.78
N GLU A 177 -4.94 -7.45 7.21
CA GLU A 177 -5.81 -8.36 7.94
C GLU A 177 -5.04 -9.60 8.41
N TRP A 178 -4.63 -9.57 9.66
CA TRP A 178 -3.83 -10.61 10.29
C TRP A 178 -4.50 -11.99 10.35
N THR A 179 -5.84 -12.01 10.41
CA THR A 179 -6.59 -13.26 10.64
C THR A 179 -7.20 -13.83 9.37
N SER A 180 -7.61 -12.99 8.43
CA SER A 180 -8.29 -13.40 7.20
C SER A 180 -7.35 -13.52 6.01
N LEU A 181 -6.19 -12.80 6.03
CA LEU A 181 -5.30 -12.60 4.88
C LEU A 181 -6.05 -12.00 3.69
N GLU A 182 -6.95 -11.09 3.99
CA GLU A 182 -7.70 -10.26 3.05
C GLU A 182 -7.27 -8.80 3.24
N THR A 183 -7.81 -7.92 2.46
CA THR A 183 -7.78 -6.47 2.68
C THR A 183 -9.19 -5.92 2.51
N THR A 184 -9.61 -5.09 3.44
CA THR A 184 -10.84 -4.32 3.31
C THR A 184 -10.50 -2.90 2.90
N HIS A 185 -11.11 -2.47 1.81
CA HIS A 185 -11.00 -1.13 1.28
C HIS A 185 -12.03 -0.22 1.93
N TYR A 186 -11.54 0.86 2.54
CA TYR A 186 -12.32 1.94 3.12
C TYR A 186 -12.02 3.27 2.43
N THR A 187 -12.92 4.23 2.57
CA THR A 187 -12.68 5.62 2.12
C THR A 187 -12.92 6.62 3.24
N LEU A 188 -12.13 7.72 3.20
CA LEU A 188 -12.32 8.93 4.01
C LEU A 188 -12.37 10.17 3.10
N GLU A 189 -13.15 11.16 3.51
CA GLU A 189 -13.13 12.47 2.86
C GLU A 189 -11.93 13.29 3.35
N VAL A 190 -11.35 14.12 2.48
CA VAL A 190 -10.28 15.06 2.87
C VAL A 190 -10.90 16.26 3.57
N LYS A 191 -11.28 16.05 4.82
CA LYS A 191 -11.91 17.05 5.68
C LYS A 191 -11.49 16.81 7.13
N PRO A 192 -10.97 17.84 7.84
CA PRO A 192 -10.52 17.66 9.22
C PRO A 192 -11.68 17.36 10.17
N GLY A 193 -11.32 16.72 11.29
CA GLY A 193 -12.27 16.35 12.34
C GLY A 193 -12.60 14.86 12.34
N LYS A 194 -13.65 14.49 13.08
CA LYS A 194 -14.03 13.08 13.30
C LYS A 194 -14.83 12.52 12.13
N GLN A 195 -14.43 11.34 11.65
CA GLN A 195 -15.10 10.62 10.58
C GLN A 195 -15.30 9.14 10.93
N SER A 196 -16.24 8.53 10.27
CA SER A 196 -16.43 7.08 10.22
C SER A 196 -15.95 6.60 8.86
N ALA A 197 -14.97 5.70 8.82
CA ALA A 197 -14.47 5.16 7.57
C ALA A 197 -15.59 4.39 6.86
N ARG A 198 -15.79 4.70 5.56
CA ARG A 198 -16.83 4.06 4.76
C ARG A 198 -16.27 2.80 4.11
N LYS A 199 -16.73 1.64 4.57
CA LYS A 199 -16.40 0.36 3.94
C LYS A 199 -16.93 0.30 2.51
N ILE A 200 -16.07 -0.08 1.57
CA ILE A 200 -16.42 -0.23 0.16
C ILE A 200 -16.55 -1.72 -0.20
N GLU A 201 -15.47 -2.47 -0.05
CA GLU A 201 -15.37 -3.85 -0.48
C GLU A 201 -14.26 -4.57 0.29
N THR A 202 -14.19 -5.88 0.15
CA THR A 202 -13.11 -6.72 0.69
C THR A 202 -12.55 -7.58 -0.44
N PHE A 203 -11.24 -7.74 -0.46
CA PHE A 203 -10.53 -8.53 -1.47
C PHE A 203 -9.59 -9.53 -0.83
N LYS A 204 -9.60 -10.75 -1.34
CA LYS A 204 -8.74 -11.83 -0.87
C LYS A 204 -7.36 -11.74 -1.52
N THR A 205 -6.40 -11.16 -0.81
CA THR A 205 -5.01 -11.04 -1.23
C THR A 205 -4.23 -12.35 -1.02
N ASN A 206 -4.57 -13.14 0.02
CA ASN A 206 -3.80 -14.26 0.56
C ASN A 206 -2.43 -13.83 1.14
N TYR A 207 -2.25 -12.56 1.43
CA TYR A 207 -1.11 -11.98 2.11
C TYR A 207 -1.55 -10.74 2.90
N MET A 208 -0.73 -10.30 3.83
CA MET A 208 -0.93 -9.10 4.63
C MET A 208 -0.46 -7.89 3.82
N VAL A 209 -1.36 -6.92 3.57
CA VAL A 209 -1.06 -5.70 2.82
C VAL A 209 -0.36 -4.70 3.73
N THR A 210 0.78 -4.17 3.29
CA THR A 210 1.62 -3.22 4.03
C THR A 210 1.78 -1.88 3.32
N GLY A 211 1.52 -1.78 2.03
CA GLY A 211 1.61 -0.52 1.29
C GLY A 211 0.75 -0.51 0.04
N ALA A 212 0.45 0.69 -0.46
CA ALA A 212 -0.34 0.89 -1.65
C ALA A 212 0.14 2.10 -2.47
N ALA A 213 0.07 1.99 -3.80
CA ALA A 213 0.36 3.09 -4.73
C ALA A 213 -0.69 3.19 -5.83
N VAL A 214 -0.90 4.38 -6.35
CA VAL A 214 -1.79 4.63 -7.49
C VAL A 214 -1.09 5.44 -8.57
N ASP A 215 -1.25 5.03 -9.81
CA ASP A 215 -0.94 5.82 -11.01
C ASP A 215 -2.24 6.13 -11.74
N ASP A 216 -2.73 7.33 -11.56
CA ASP A 216 -3.97 7.81 -12.18
C ASP A 216 -3.73 8.54 -13.52
N ASN A 217 -2.49 8.55 -14.02
CA ASN A 217 -2.16 9.10 -15.33
C ASN A 217 -2.69 8.18 -16.44
N PRO A 218 -3.72 8.57 -17.21
CA PRO A 218 -4.38 7.70 -18.18
C PRO A 218 -3.53 7.35 -19.41
N ILE A 219 -2.40 8.04 -19.60
CA ILE A 219 -1.46 7.76 -20.69
C ILE A 219 -0.26 6.93 -20.23
N SER A 220 -0.18 6.64 -18.93
CA SER A 220 0.87 5.81 -18.36
C SER A 220 0.63 4.33 -18.68
N ASN A 221 1.70 3.60 -18.94
CA ASN A 221 1.66 2.14 -19.09
C ASN A 221 1.35 1.42 -17.78
N THR A 222 1.57 2.10 -16.64
CA THR A 222 1.30 1.61 -15.28
C THR A 222 -0.03 2.10 -14.72
N HIS A 223 -0.87 2.74 -15.55
CA HIS A 223 -2.17 3.25 -15.12
C HIS A 223 -2.98 2.20 -14.36
N GLY A 224 -3.01 2.35 -13.04
CA GLY A 224 -3.57 1.35 -12.14
C GLY A 224 -3.27 1.65 -10.68
N PHE A 225 -3.55 0.70 -9.83
CA PHE A 225 -3.09 0.75 -8.43
C PHE A 225 -2.41 -0.57 -8.05
N TYR A 226 -1.56 -0.49 -7.05
CA TYR A 226 -0.70 -1.57 -6.63
C TYR A 226 -0.79 -1.73 -5.11
N LEU A 227 -0.76 -2.97 -4.67
CA LEU A 227 -0.64 -3.34 -3.26
C LEU A 227 0.63 -4.15 -3.08
N ILE A 228 1.37 -3.89 -2.03
CA ILE A 228 2.51 -4.70 -1.59
C ILE A 228 2.24 -5.29 -0.22
N GLY A 229 2.96 -6.34 0.13
CA GLY A 229 2.90 -6.96 1.43
C GLY A 229 3.59 -8.32 1.44
N TYR A 230 3.31 -9.13 2.43
CA TYR A 230 3.96 -10.44 2.58
C TYR A 230 3.01 -11.51 3.12
N THR A 231 3.26 -12.74 2.71
CA THR A 231 2.54 -13.91 3.23
C THR A 231 3.02 -14.26 4.64
N PRO A 232 2.27 -15.03 5.43
CA PRO A 232 2.73 -15.53 6.73
C PRO A 232 4.02 -16.34 6.67
N TRP A 233 4.38 -16.82 5.48
CA TRP A 233 5.64 -17.58 5.23
C TRP A 233 6.80 -16.68 4.79
N GLY A 234 6.61 -15.36 4.81
CA GLY A 234 7.63 -14.38 4.47
C GLY A 234 7.90 -14.23 2.96
N VAL A 235 6.96 -14.63 2.10
CA VAL A 235 7.05 -14.32 0.66
C VAL A 235 6.49 -12.92 0.44
N ALA A 236 7.32 -12.00 -0.06
CA ALA A 236 6.91 -10.66 -0.43
C ALA A 236 6.16 -10.68 -1.78
N MET A 237 5.06 -9.96 -1.85
CA MET A 237 4.09 -9.98 -2.94
C MET A 237 3.75 -8.57 -3.41
N ILE A 238 3.64 -8.37 -4.71
CA ILE A 238 3.01 -7.21 -5.32
C ILE A 238 1.77 -7.68 -6.08
N SER A 239 0.65 -7.00 -5.91
CA SER A 239 -0.54 -7.17 -6.76
C SER A 239 -0.85 -5.87 -7.48
N GLY A 240 -1.09 -5.94 -8.78
CA GLY A 240 -1.45 -4.80 -9.61
C GLY A 240 -2.86 -4.94 -10.17
N PHE A 241 -3.56 -3.81 -10.27
CA PHE A 241 -4.95 -3.72 -10.69
C PHE A 241 -5.12 -2.54 -11.64
N SER A 242 -5.89 -2.68 -12.71
CA SER A 242 -6.29 -1.53 -13.50
C SER A 242 -7.28 -0.66 -12.71
N LEU A 243 -7.18 0.67 -12.87
CA LEU A 243 -8.16 1.56 -12.26
C LEU A 243 -9.56 1.38 -12.87
N PRO A 244 -10.62 1.48 -12.07
CA PRO A 244 -11.99 1.49 -12.56
C PRO A 244 -12.29 2.77 -13.35
N LYS A 245 -13.48 2.83 -13.94
CA LYS A 245 -13.96 4.08 -14.54
C LYS A 245 -14.09 5.17 -13.46
N LYS A 246 -13.79 6.40 -13.85
CA LYS A 246 -13.93 7.58 -12.99
C LYS A 246 -15.30 7.60 -12.31
N ASN A 247 -15.34 7.85 -10.99
CA ASN A 247 -16.50 7.86 -10.09
C ASN A 247 -16.98 6.49 -9.58
N ASP A 248 -16.23 5.42 -9.77
CA ASP A 248 -16.49 4.16 -9.08
C ASP A 248 -15.48 4.04 -7.93
N ASP A 249 -15.98 3.97 -6.69
CA ASP A 249 -15.13 3.75 -5.52
C ASP A 249 -14.73 2.26 -5.38
N SER A 250 -15.35 1.34 -6.13
CA SER A 250 -15.03 -0.08 -6.12
C SER A 250 -13.81 -0.36 -6.99
N LEU A 251 -12.65 -0.57 -6.37
CA LEU A 251 -11.36 -0.72 -7.03
C LEU A 251 -11.09 -2.17 -7.45
N PHE A 252 -11.54 -3.15 -6.66
CA PHE A 252 -11.26 -4.56 -6.90
C PHE A 252 -12.11 -5.22 -8.00
N ASN A 253 -13.05 -4.50 -8.58
CA ASN A 253 -13.75 -4.89 -9.81
C ASN A 253 -12.89 -4.68 -11.08
N ALA A 254 -11.62 -4.40 -10.93
CA ALA A 254 -10.65 -4.18 -11.99
C ALA A 254 -10.67 -5.29 -13.04
N LYS A 255 -10.51 -4.93 -14.32
CA LYS A 255 -10.48 -5.87 -15.44
C LYS A 255 -9.17 -6.65 -15.51
N THR A 256 -8.07 -5.96 -15.26
CA THR A 256 -6.72 -6.55 -15.25
C THR A 256 -6.23 -6.66 -13.82
N LYS A 257 -5.75 -7.83 -13.46
CA LYS A 257 -5.19 -8.12 -12.15
C LYS A 257 -3.99 -9.03 -12.34
N PHE A 258 -2.90 -8.73 -11.64
CA PHE A 258 -1.76 -9.63 -11.59
C PHE A 258 -1.23 -9.76 -10.17
N SER A 259 -0.46 -10.80 -9.93
CA SER A 259 0.27 -11.04 -8.68
C SER A 259 1.72 -11.40 -9.03
N LEU A 260 2.67 -10.78 -8.34
CA LEU A 260 4.11 -10.93 -8.53
C LEU A 260 4.77 -11.25 -7.20
N PRO A 261 5.19 -12.50 -6.97
CA PRO A 261 6.13 -12.82 -5.88
C PRO A 261 7.47 -12.16 -6.18
N ILE A 262 8.00 -11.34 -5.27
CA ILE A 262 9.25 -10.60 -5.48
C ILE A 262 10.45 -11.17 -4.71
N GLY A 263 10.23 -12.08 -3.77
CA GLY A 263 11.28 -12.77 -3.02
C GLY A 263 10.84 -13.18 -1.62
N PHE A 264 11.78 -13.69 -0.84
CA PHE A 264 11.59 -14.02 0.56
C PHE A 264 12.16 -12.93 1.47
N ALA A 265 11.55 -12.70 2.62
CA ALA A 265 11.98 -11.69 3.59
C ALA A 265 13.49 -11.73 3.91
N PRO A 266 14.16 -12.88 4.04
CA PRO A 266 15.62 -12.94 4.19
C PRO A 266 16.42 -12.32 3.03
N GLN A 267 15.81 -12.17 1.85
CA GLN A 267 16.45 -11.63 0.64
C GLN A 267 16.07 -10.19 0.38
N VAL A 268 14.77 -9.88 0.55
CA VAL A 268 14.19 -8.58 0.16
C VAL A 268 13.83 -7.70 1.36
N GLY A 269 14.03 -8.20 2.60
CA GLY A 269 13.59 -7.54 3.84
C GLY A 269 12.09 -7.69 4.08
N GLN A 270 11.61 -7.06 5.14
CA GLN A 270 10.18 -6.91 5.39
C GLN A 270 9.67 -5.76 4.53
N THR A 271 8.87 -6.08 3.52
CA THR A 271 8.37 -5.08 2.56
C THR A 271 7.25 -4.26 3.17
N GLU A 272 7.34 -2.92 3.01
CA GLU A 272 6.39 -1.98 3.58
C GLU A 272 5.81 -1.05 2.47
N GLY A 273 6.41 0.10 2.20
CA GLY A 273 5.89 1.04 1.22
C GLY A 273 6.11 0.62 -0.24
N ILE A 274 5.27 1.13 -1.14
CA ILE A 274 5.40 0.96 -2.60
C ILE A 274 5.07 2.27 -3.31
N THR A 275 5.82 2.59 -4.37
CA THR A 275 5.56 3.76 -5.21
C THR A 275 5.87 3.49 -6.68
N ILE A 276 5.41 4.40 -7.53
CA ILE A 276 5.66 4.41 -8.97
C ILE A 276 6.57 5.60 -9.29
N LYS A 277 7.59 5.40 -10.15
CA LYS A 277 8.40 6.54 -10.65
C LYS A 277 7.68 7.18 -11.85
N PRO A 278 7.10 8.39 -11.71
CA PRO A 278 6.33 9.03 -12.78
C PRO A 278 7.16 9.30 -14.05
N ASP A 279 8.47 9.55 -13.89
CA ASP A 279 9.40 9.82 -15.01
C ASP A 279 9.73 8.57 -15.83
N ASN A 280 9.53 7.39 -15.25
CA ASN A 280 9.62 6.10 -15.92
C ASN A 280 8.55 5.16 -15.40
N PRO A 281 7.34 5.21 -15.97
CA PRO A 281 6.18 4.49 -15.45
C PRO A 281 6.27 2.96 -15.54
N ASN A 282 7.36 2.41 -16.07
CA ASN A 282 7.63 0.96 -16.03
C ASN A 282 8.40 0.54 -14.78
N ILE A 283 8.70 1.48 -13.87
CA ILE A 283 9.44 1.21 -12.64
C ILE A 283 8.50 1.32 -11.43
N LEU A 284 8.36 0.20 -10.71
CA LEU A 284 7.80 0.17 -9.36
C LEU A 284 8.95 0.12 -8.36
N CYS A 285 8.89 0.94 -7.32
CA CYS A 285 9.84 0.90 -6.23
C CYS A 285 9.12 0.55 -4.93
N TYR A 286 9.80 -0.17 -4.04
CA TYR A 286 9.29 -0.52 -2.73
C TYR A 286 10.38 -0.35 -1.67
N SER A 287 9.97 -0.06 -0.45
CA SER A 287 10.83 -0.05 0.73
C SER A 287 10.77 -1.37 1.46
N ASN A 288 11.83 -1.67 2.19
CA ASN A 288 11.84 -2.70 3.20
C ASN A 288 12.50 -2.21 4.47
N GLU A 289 11.99 -2.65 5.61
CA GLU A 289 12.62 -2.50 6.91
C GLU A 289 13.83 -3.40 7.08
N GLU A 290 14.64 -3.11 8.11
CA GLU A 290 15.68 -4.01 8.55
C GLU A 290 15.05 -5.31 9.07
N PHE A 291 15.38 -6.44 8.44
CA PHE A 291 14.91 -7.77 8.83
C PHE A 291 15.99 -8.55 9.54
N LYS A 292 15.71 -9.01 10.76
CA LYS A 292 16.58 -9.88 11.57
C LYS A 292 15.76 -11.02 12.17
N HIS A 293 15.92 -12.23 11.67
CA HIS A 293 15.23 -13.39 12.22
C HIS A 293 16.04 -14.67 12.03
N GLN A 294 16.25 -15.44 13.12
CA GLN A 294 16.86 -16.79 13.10
C GLN A 294 18.18 -16.88 12.28
N GLY A 295 19.03 -15.85 12.37
CA GLY A 295 20.31 -15.81 11.66
C GLY A 295 20.26 -15.27 10.23
N PHE A 296 19.07 -14.95 9.72
CA PHE A 296 18.89 -14.19 8.49
C PHE A 296 18.91 -12.70 8.77
N TYR A 297 19.45 -11.95 7.81
CA TYR A 297 19.57 -10.52 7.90
C TYR A 297 19.39 -9.86 6.53
N ALA A 298 18.47 -8.92 6.43
CA ALA A 298 18.38 -8.02 5.30
C ALA A 298 18.34 -6.57 5.82
N LYS A 299 19.16 -5.70 5.22
CA LYS A 299 19.21 -4.30 5.59
C LYS A 299 18.08 -3.54 4.92
N GLN A 300 17.62 -2.46 5.58
CA GLN A 300 16.66 -1.55 4.97
C GLN A 300 17.17 -0.99 3.63
N SER A 301 16.29 -0.88 2.68
CA SER A 301 16.61 -0.37 1.34
C SER A 301 15.38 0.12 0.61
N ILE A 302 15.59 0.82 -0.50
CA ILE A 302 14.58 1.01 -1.54
C ILE A 302 14.99 0.13 -2.71
N GLN A 303 14.09 -0.69 -3.21
CA GLN A 303 14.31 -1.56 -4.34
C GLN A 303 13.37 -1.18 -5.47
N CYS A 304 13.92 -1.02 -6.67
CA CYS A 304 13.15 -0.67 -7.85
C CYS A 304 13.16 -1.84 -8.84
N ILE A 305 12.00 -2.23 -9.31
CA ILE A 305 11.83 -3.29 -10.31
C ILE A 305 11.35 -2.71 -11.63
N GLN A 306 11.97 -3.11 -12.71
CA GLN A 306 11.62 -2.73 -14.07
C GLN A 306 11.40 -3.95 -14.93
N SER A 307 10.27 -4.01 -15.66
CA SER A 307 10.01 -5.10 -16.60
C SER A 307 11.04 -5.14 -17.71
N LEU A 308 11.57 -6.33 -17.99
CA LEU A 308 12.49 -6.59 -19.11
C LEU A 308 11.75 -6.76 -20.45
N ALA A 309 10.44 -6.92 -20.45
CA ALA A 309 9.62 -6.98 -21.65
C ALA A 309 9.60 -5.60 -22.33
N LYS A 310 9.91 -5.58 -23.64
CA LYS A 310 9.83 -4.39 -24.50
C LYS A 310 8.44 -4.25 -25.08
#